data_6648b84f2adb111217c3293442d48e1f
#
_entry.id   6648b84f2adb111217c3293442d48e1f
#
_cell.length_a   1.000
_cell.length_b   1.000
_cell.length_c   1.000
_cell.angle_alpha   90.00
_cell.angle_beta   90.00
_cell.angle_gamma   90.00
#
_symmetry.space_group_name_H-M   'P 1'
#
loop_
_entity.id
_entity.type
_entity.pdbx_description
1 polymer ?
#
loop_
_entity_poly.entity_id
_entity_poly.type
_entity_poly.pdbx_seq_one_letter_code
_entity_poly.pdbx_strand_id
1 'polypeptide(L)'
;IEYRELIGSIKQISQKQKITDSSGEDRDILAVAKDAEDAVVQVFFIRGGRLIGRDHFFLRNAQEGSKGQILESFIKQYYVGSPFIPSELLIQEELEEKELLEMWLSKKKEQKVYIKIPKKGEKEKLVELARTNAALVLNTDKERLKREEGRTIGAVKELEKLLGISDIVRMEAYDISNI
;
A
#
# COMPACT_ATOMS: atom_id res chain seq x y z
N ILE A 1 26.93 -12.36 4.63
CA ILE A 1 26.83 -10.88 4.61
C ILE A 1 25.38 -10.44 4.41
N GLU A 2 24.64 -11.02 3.47
CA GLU A 2 23.22 -10.67 3.16
C GLU A 2 22.26 -10.80 4.37
N TYR A 3 22.39 -11.84 5.19
CA TYR A 3 21.53 -12.02 6.37
C TYR A 3 21.76 -10.97 7.47
N ARG A 4 22.94 -10.39 7.56
CA ARG A 4 23.24 -9.33 8.53
C ARG A 4 22.62 -7.99 8.13
N GLU A 5 22.57 -7.70 6.85
CA GLU A 5 21.93 -6.49 6.33
C GLU A 5 20.41 -6.60 6.42
N LEU A 6 19.86 -7.80 6.12
CA LEU A 6 18.43 -8.08 6.30
C LEU A 6 18.00 -7.96 7.78
N ILE A 7 18.81 -8.48 8.71
CA ILE A 7 18.57 -8.36 10.16
C ILE A 7 18.76 -6.90 10.61
N GLY A 8 19.69 -6.16 10.00
CA GLY A 8 19.86 -4.72 10.24
C GLY A 8 18.64 -3.91 9.79
N SER A 9 18.11 -4.20 8.62
CA SER A 9 16.89 -3.59 8.08
C SER A 9 15.65 -3.96 8.89
N ILE A 10 15.54 -5.22 9.31
CA ILE A 10 14.47 -5.71 10.21
C ILE A 10 14.60 -5.08 11.59
N LYS A 11 15.80 -4.89 12.11
CA LYS A 11 16.02 -4.19 13.39
C LYS A 11 15.73 -2.69 13.31
N GLN A 12 16.01 -2.04 12.21
CA GLN A 12 15.57 -0.64 11.97
C GLN A 12 14.04 -0.52 11.86
N ILE A 13 13.38 -1.49 11.24
CA ILE A 13 11.92 -1.57 11.17
C ILE A 13 11.32 -2.00 12.52
N SER A 14 12.04 -2.81 13.27
CA SER A 14 11.67 -3.34 14.61
C SER A 14 12.14 -2.47 15.78
N GLN A 15 12.94 -1.43 15.56
CA GLN A 15 12.98 -0.37 16.54
C GLN A 15 11.57 0.18 16.62
N LYS A 16 10.87 -0.30 17.63
CA LYS A 16 9.62 0.27 18.14
C LYS A 16 9.88 1.75 18.40
N GLN A 17 9.85 2.56 17.36
CA GLN A 17 9.42 3.92 17.53
C GLN A 17 8.06 3.75 18.18
N LYS A 18 7.98 3.99 19.48
CA LYS A 18 6.73 4.29 20.14
C LYS A 18 6.20 5.52 19.41
N ILE A 19 5.49 5.28 18.31
CA ILE A 19 4.69 6.30 17.68
C ILE A 19 3.58 6.55 18.68
N THR A 20 3.88 7.43 19.62
CA THR A 20 2.97 7.84 20.66
C THR A 20 2.74 9.31 20.38
N ASP A 21 1.60 9.62 19.79
CA ASP A 21 1.16 11.00 19.68
C ASP A 21 0.56 11.43 21.02
N SER A 22 1.08 12.52 21.54
CA SER A 22 0.67 13.08 22.82
C SER A 22 -0.78 13.61 22.85
N SER A 23 -1.44 13.74 21.67
CA SER A 23 -2.81 14.26 21.58
C SER A 23 -3.89 13.24 21.95
N GLY A 24 -3.56 11.94 22.00
CA GLY A 24 -4.53 10.87 22.29
C GLY A 24 -5.63 10.70 21.21
N GLU A 25 -5.51 11.34 20.07
CA GLU A 25 -6.51 11.33 19.01
C GLU A 25 -6.42 10.09 18.12
N ASP A 26 -7.56 9.69 17.58
CA ASP A 26 -7.67 8.65 16.57
C ASP A 26 -7.45 9.24 15.19
N ARG A 27 -6.49 8.66 14.44
CA ARG A 27 -6.19 9.08 13.07
C ARG A 27 -5.72 7.93 12.20
N ASP A 28 -5.97 8.08 10.91
CA ASP A 28 -5.38 7.23 9.90
C ASP A 28 -4.41 8.06 9.05
N ILE A 29 -3.28 7.44 8.67
CA ILE A 29 -2.27 8.07 7.84
C ILE A 29 -2.23 7.32 6.53
N LEU A 30 -2.46 8.01 5.44
CA LEU A 30 -2.52 7.43 4.11
C LEU A 30 -1.43 8.04 3.23
N ALA A 31 -0.67 7.19 2.59
CA ALA A 31 0.33 7.59 1.62
C ALA A 31 0.31 6.68 0.41
N VAL A 32 0.60 7.21 -0.76
CA VAL A 32 0.62 6.49 -2.02
C VAL A 32 1.99 6.53 -2.67
N ALA A 33 2.48 5.39 -3.08
CA ALA A 33 3.56 5.26 -4.05
C ALA A 33 2.97 4.81 -5.38
N LYS A 34 3.43 5.41 -6.46
CA LYS A 34 2.97 5.13 -7.82
C LYS A 34 4.16 5.03 -8.75
N ASP A 35 4.11 4.12 -9.70
CA ASP A 35 4.99 4.06 -10.85
C ASP A 35 4.20 4.19 -12.18
N ALA A 36 4.74 3.67 -13.28
CA ALA A 36 4.12 3.77 -14.59
C ALA A 36 2.84 2.93 -14.73
N GLU A 37 2.71 1.85 -13.96
CA GLU A 37 1.64 0.85 -14.15
C GLU A 37 0.77 0.69 -12.90
N ASP A 38 1.40 0.66 -11.72
CA ASP A 38 0.76 0.29 -10.48
C ASP A 38 0.92 1.37 -9.40
N ALA A 39 0.09 1.28 -8.37
CA ALA A 39 0.24 2.07 -7.16
C ALA A 39 0.02 1.23 -5.90
N VAL A 40 0.58 1.69 -4.80
CA VAL A 40 0.34 1.12 -3.46
C VAL A 40 -0.11 2.24 -2.54
N VAL A 41 -1.23 2.06 -1.89
CA VAL A 41 -1.65 2.91 -0.77
C VAL A 41 -1.29 2.22 0.53
N GLN A 42 -0.47 2.87 1.34
CA GLN A 42 -0.15 2.46 2.71
C GLN A 42 -1.05 3.18 3.68
N VAL A 43 -1.62 2.44 4.63
CA VAL A 43 -2.42 3.00 5.72
C VAL A 43 -1.79 2.64 7.07
N PHE A 44 -1.65 3.62 7.96
CA PHE A 44 -1.32 3.41 9.36
C PHE A 44 -2.51 3.78 10.23
N PHE A 45 -2.86 2.93 11.17
CA PHE A 45 -3.96 3.11 12.09
C PHE A 45 -3.46 3.56 13.45
N ILE A 46 -3.75 4.80 13.85
CA ILE A 46 -3.43 5.35 15.16
C ILE A 46 -4.73 5.46 15.96
N ARG A 47 -4.74 4.87 17.15
CA ARG A 47 -5.87 4.92 18.09
C ARG A 47 -5.36 5.29 19.48
N GLY A 48 -6.00 6.27 20.10
CA GLY A 48 -5.54 6.79 21.38
C GLY A 48 -4.09 7.27 21.35
N GLY A 49 -3.64 7.84 20.24
CA GLY A 49 -2.26 8.27 20.03
C GLY A 49 -1.23 7.14 19.81
N ARG A 50 -1.65 5.88 19.65
CA ARG A 50 -0.75 4.73 19.43
C ARG A 50 -0.97 4.09 18.08
N LEU A 51 0.11 3.73 17.41
CA LEU A 51 0.04 2.91 16.19
C LEU A 51 -0.42 1.49 16.57
N ILE A 52 -1.65 1.14 16.20
CA ILE A 52 -2.24 -0.18 16.46
C ILE A 52 -2.09 -1.16 15.30
N GLY A 53 -1.85 -0.66 14.09
CA GLY A 53 -1.70 -1.50 12.92
C GLY A 53 -1.33 -0.72 11.66
N ARG A 54 -1.01 -1.48 10.63
CA ARG A 54 -0.75 -0.96 9.29
C ARG A 54 -1.27 -1.95 8.25
N ASP A 55 -1.70 -1.42 7.11
CA ASP A 55 -2.10 -2.22 5.96
C ASP A 55 -1.67 -1.54 4.66
N HIS A 56 -1.63 -2.29 3.56
CA HIS A 56 -1.30 -1.75 2.27
C HIS A 56 -2.19 -2.36 1.19
N PHE A 57 -2.51 -1.56 0.18
CA PHE A 57 -3.44 -1.92 -0.87
C PHE A 57 -2.79 -1.70 -2.23
N PHE A 58 -2.74 -2.76 -3.03
CA PHE A 58 -2.26 -2.68 -4.41
C PHE A 58 -3.36 -2.21 -5.35
N LEU A 59 -3.04 -1.25 -6.18
CA LEU A 59 -3.90 -0.72 -7.22
C LEU A 59 -3.22 -1.00 -8.57
N ARG A 60 -3.76 -1.96 -9.30
CA ARG A 60 -3.26 -2.34 -10.63
C ARG A 60 -3.81 -1.40 -11.70
N ASN A 61 -3.04 -1.20 -12.77
CA ASN A 61 -3.39 -0.31 -13.89
C ASN A 61 -3.68 1.13 -13.43
N ALA A 62 -2.91 1.63 -12.48
CA ALA A 62 -3.02 2.99 -11.96
C ALA A 62 -2.29 4.03 -12.85
N GLN A 63 -2.21 3.76 -14.17
CA GLN A 63 -1.49 4.61 -15.14
C GLN A 63 -2.07 6.02 -15.20
N GLU A 64 -3.39 6.11 -15.18
CA GLU A 64 -4.11 7.37 -15.20
C GLU A 64 -4.35 7.91 -13.79
N GLY A 65 -4.34 9.22 -13.67
CA GLY A 65 -4.60 9.93 -12.42
C GLY A 65 -3.36 10.31 -11.62
N SER A 66 -3.48 11.41 -10.93
CA SER A 66 -2.49 11.90 -9.97
C SER A 66 -2.52 11.08 -8.67
N LYS A 67 -1.49 11.21 -7.84
CA LYS A 67 -1.50 10.60 -6.50
C LYS A 67 -2.67 11.09 -5.65
N GLY A 68 -3.06 12.36 -5.80
CA GLY A 68 -4.23 12.92 -5.12
C GLY A 68 -5.52 12.22 -5.53
N GLN A 69 -5.75 12.02 -6.83
CA GLN A 69 -6.93 11.32 -7.35
C GLN A 69 -6.97 9.85 -6.92
N ILE A 70 -5.82 9.18 -6.85
CA ILE A 70 -5.71 7.82 -6.32
C ILE A 70 -6.13 7.79 -4.84
N LEU A 71 -5.62 8.73 -4.04
CA LEU A 71 -6.00 8.81 -2.61
C LEU A 71 -7.47 9.14 -2.43
N GLU A 72 -8.05 10.03 -3.23
CA GLU A 72 -9.49 10.33 -3.20
C GLU A 72 -10.33 9.10 -3.47
N SER A 73 -10.03 8.38 -4.55
CA SER A 73 -10.74 7.16 -4.93
C SER A 73 -10.59 6.08 -3.85
N PHE A 74 -9.39 5.93 -3.29
CA PHE A 74 -9.14 5.00 -2.20
C PHE A 74 -9.93 5.35 -0.94
N ILE A 75 -9.93 6.62 -0.51
CA ILE A 75 -10.67 7.09 0.67
C ILE A 75 -12.17 6.80 0.49
N LYS A 76 -12.73 7.12 -0.68
CA LYS A 76 -14.14 6.85 -0.98
C LYS A 76 -14.46 5.35 -0.84
N GLN A 77 -13.69 4.48 -1.48
CA GLN A 77 -13.93 3.04 -1.45
C GLN A 77 -13.69 2.41 -0.08
N TYR A 78 -12.62 2.78 0.57
CA TYR A 78 -12.23 2.20 1.85
C TYR A 78 -13.22 2.54 2.96
N TYR A 79 -13.58 3.82 3.08
CA TYR A 79 -14.49 4.25 4.15
C TYR A 79 -15.97 4.01 3.87
N VAL A 80 -16.37 3.64 2.63
CA VAL A 80 -17.74 3.15 2.38
C VAL A 80 -18.03 1.91 3.21
N GLY A 81 -17.12 0.94 3.23
CA GLY A 81 -17.27 -0.33 3.95
C GLY A 81 -16.71 -0.35 5.37
N SER A 82 -15.96 0.68 5.77
CA SER A 82 -15.33 0.69 7.08
C SER A 82 -16.34 0.96 8.22
N PRO A 83 -16.35 0.14 9.28
CA PRO A 83 -17.19 0.36 10.45
C PRO A 83 -16.67 1.50 11.35
N PHE A 84 -15.42 1.91 11.16
CA PHE A 84 -14.78 2.95 11.96
C PHE A 84 -14.19 4.05 11.08
N ILE A 85 -14.42 5.30 11.45
CA ILE A 85 -13.85 6.49 10.80
C ILE A 85 -13.13 7.30 11.89
N PRO A 86 -11.81 7.58 11.73
CA PRO A 86 -11.06 8.40 12.68
C PRO A 86 -11.51 9.86 12.62
N SER A 87 -11.07 10.67 13.57
CA SER A 87 -11.34 12.11 13.57
C SER A 87 -10.44 12.89 12.60
N GLU A 88 -9.31 12.31 12.22
CA GLU A 88 -8.32 12.96 11.37
C GLU A 88 -7.73 11.96 10.38
N LEU A 89 -7.67 12.33 9.11
CA LEU A 89 -6.89 11.67 8.08
C LEU A 89 -5.66 12.53 7.77
N LEU A 90 -4.48 11.95 7.85
CA LEU A 90 -3.23 12.59 7.41
C LEU A 90 -2.82 12.01 6.06
N ILE A 91 -2.58 12.88 5.10
CA ILE A 91 -2.25 12.51 3.73
C ILE A 91 -1.03 13.26 3.22
N GLN A 92 -0.43 12.78 2.14
CA GLN A 92 0.79 13.38 1.57
C GLN A 92 0.53 14.36 0.43
N GLU A 93 -0.62 14.27 -0.23
CA GLU A 93 -0.95 15.02 -1.46
C GLU A 93 -2.23 15.83 -1.26
N GLU A 94 -2.37 16.89 -2.01
CA GLU A 94 -3.62 17.65 -2.05
C GLU A 94 -4.70 16.87 -2.81
N LEU A 95 -5.93 16.99 -2.33
CA LEU A 95 -7.10 16.37 -2.94
C LEU A 95 -7.96 17.46 -3.59
N GLU A 96 -8.49 17.17 -4.78
CA GLU A 96 -9.34 18.11 -5.50
C GLU A 96 -10.69 18.29 -4.80
N GLU A 97 -11.27 17.18 -4.30
CA GLU A 97 -12.58 17.17 -3.64
C GLU A 97 -12.45 17.04 -2.09
N LYS A 98 -11.39 17.59 -1.50
CA LYS A 98 -11.11 17.46 -0.07
C LYS A 98 -12.30 17.83 0.82
N GLU A 99 -12.91 18.99 0.58
CA GLU A 99 -14.02 19.50 1.39
C GLU A 99 -15.25 18.58 1.30
N LEU A 100 -15.52 18.06 0.12
CA LEU A 100 -16.62 17.12 -0.10
C LEU A 100 -16.41 15.82 0.65
N LEU A 101 -15.18 15.31 0.65
CA LEU A 101 -14.78 14.11 1.40
C LEU A 101 -14.88 14.33 2.91
N GLU A 102 -14.44 15.47 3.42
CA GLU A 102 -14.57 15.83 4.84
C GLU A 102 -16.05 15.89 5.27
N MET A 103 -16.90 16.50 4.45
CA MET A 103 -18.35 16.54 4.69
C MET A 103 -18.98 15.15 4.71
N TRP A 104 -18.66 14.32 3.71
CA TRP A 104 -19.17 12.97 3.60
C TRP A 104 -18.74 12.08 4.77
N LEU A 105 -17.45 12.09 5.11
CA LEU A 105 -16.89 11.34 6.24
C LEU A 105 -17.50 11.82 7.58
N SER A 106 -17.64 13.13 7.74
CA SER A 106 -18.22 13.74 8.95
C SER A 106 -19.69 13.33 9.12
N LYS A 107 -20.45 13.32 8.03
CA LYS A 107 -21.85 12.86 8.05
C LYS A 107 -21.95 11.38 8.40
N LYS A 108 -21.06 10.55 7.85
CA LYS A 108 -21.05 9.11 8.13
C LYS A 108 -20.62 8.79 9.55
N LYS A 109 -19.69 9.55 10.11
CA LYS A 109 -19.20 9.41 11.48
C LYS A 109 -20.15 10.05 12.52
N GLU A 110 -21.02 10.95 12.10
CA GLU A 110 -21.83 11.84 12.96
C GLU A 110 -20.99 12.80 13.82
N GLN A 111 -19.74 12.99 13.46
CA GLN A 111 -18.76 13.87 14.08
C GLN A 111 -17.83 14.47 13.06
N LYS A 112 -17.22 15.61 13.37
CA LYS A 112 -16.30 16.29 12.46
C LYS A 112 -15.09 15.42 12.14
N VAL A 113 -14.78 15.27 10.85
CA VAL A 113 -13.58 14.60 10.32
C VAL A 113 -12.78 15.61 9.55
N TYR A 114 -11.46 15.61 9.74
CA TYR A 114 -10.55 16.51 9.06
C TYR A 114 -9.56 15.70 8.20
N ILE A 115 -9.30 16.18 6.99
CA ILE A 115 -8.23 15.68 6.12
C ILE A 115 -7.13 16.74 6.11
N LYS A 116 -5.92 16.37 6.53
CA LYS A 116 -4.81 17.31 6.68
C LYS A 116 -3.54 16.82 5.99
N ILE A 117 -2.79 17.77 5.44
CA ILE A 117 -1.44 17.56 4.92
C ILE A 117 -0.47 18.23 5.89
N PRO A 118 0.18 17.45 6.76
CA PRO A 118 1.12 18.01 7.70
C PRO A 118 2.42 18.43 6.97
N LYS A 119 2.90 19.62 7.27
CA LYS A 119 4.12 20.18 6.65
C LYS A 119 5.33 20.20 7.60
N LYS A 120 5.15 19.81 8.87
CA LYS A 120 6.21 19.80 9.90
C LYS A 120 5.80 18.97 11.12
N GLY A 121 6.80 18.58 11.90
CA GLY A 121 6.61 17.91 13.19
C GLY A 121 6.36 16.40 13.09
N GLU A 122 5.80 15.82 14.15
CA GLU A 122 5.59 14.37 14.24
C GLU A 122 4.61 13.84 13.19
N LYS A 123 3.55 14.58 12.92
CA LYS A 123 2.53 14.19 11.92
C LYS A 123 3.13 14.09 10.51
N GLU A 124 4.02 15.01 10.14
CA GLU A 124 4.72 14.98 8.85
C GLU A 124 5.65 13.76 8.78
N LYS A 125 6.41 13.47 9.84
CA LYS A 125 7.27 12.28 9.90
C LYS A 125 6.49 10.98 9.73
N LEU A 126 5.26 10.91 10.24
CA LEU A 126 4.39 9.75 10.08
C LEU A 126 3.92 9.57 8.64
N VAL A 127 3.56 10.67 7.98
CA VAL A 127 3.20 10.64 6.55
C VAL A 127 4.40 10.24 5.70
N GLU A 128 5.60 10.76 6.00
CA GLU A 128 6.83 10.40 5.30
C GLU A 128 7.18 8.91 5.52
N LEU A 129 6.99 8.41 6.73
CA LEU A 129 7.17 6.98 7.02
C LEU A 129 6.19 6.12 6.22
N ALA A 130 4.92 6.52 6.14
CA ALA A 130 3.92 5.81 5.33
C ALA A 130 4.29 5.85 3.84
N ARG A 131 4.77 7.00 3.33
CA ARG A 131 5.24 7.16 1.95
C ARG A 131 6.41 6.22 1.64
N THR A 132 7.39 6.16 2.52
CA THR A 132 8.55 5.28 2.38
C THR A 132 8.14 3.80 2.39
N ASN A 133 7.21 3.42 3.27
CA ASN A 133 6.69 2.06 3.29
C ASN A 133 5.91 1.71 2.02
N ALA A 134 5.07 2.62 1.50
CA ALA A 134 4.36 2.41 0.24
C ALA A 134 5.34 2.16 -0.92
N ALA A 135 6.41 2.96 -1.02
CA ALA A 135 7.43 2.80 -2.05
C ALA A 135 8.19 1.48 -1.91
N LEU A 136 8.53 1.08 -0.68
CA LEU A 136 9.21 -0.19 -0.41
C LEU A 136 8.34 -1.38 -0.83
N VAL A 137 7.06 -1.38 -0.47
CA VAL A 137 6.11 -2.45 -0.83
C VAL A 137 5.97 -2.54 -2.34
N LEU A 138 5.80 -1.41 -3.04
CA LEU A 138 5.67 -1.36 -4.49
C LEU A 138 6.91 -1.96 -5.19
N ASN A 139 8.12 -1.60 -4.75
CA ASN A 139 9.36 -2.10 -5.32
C ASN A 139 9.56 -3.61 -5.05
N THR A 140 9.26 -4.06 -3.83
CA THR A 140 9.40 -5.49 -3.45
C THR A 140 8.44 -6.37 -4.25
N ASP A 141 7.21 -5.93 -4.47
CA ASP A 141 6.23 -6.68 -5.26
C ASP A 141 6.66 -6.79 -6.73
N LYS A 142 7.19 -5.70 -7.31
CA LYS A 142 7.76 -5.71 -8.66
C LYS A 142 8.93 -6.68 -8.82
N GLU A 143 9.84 -6.69 -7.86
CA GLU A 143 10.96 -7.63 -7.89
C GLU A 143 10.48 -9.09 -7.80
N ARG A 144 9.45 -9.34 -6.98
CA ARG A 144 8.83 -10.66 -6.89
C ARG A 144 8.21 -11.08 -8.22
N LEU A 145 7.40 -10.23 -8.83
CA LEU A 145 6.76 -10.50 -10.13
C LEU A 145 7.79 -10.76 -11.23
N LYS A 146 8.83 -9.92 -11.32
CA LYS A 146 9.92 -10.14 -12.29
C LYS A 146 10.64 -11.47 -12.09
N ARG A 147 10.85 -11.89 -10.85
CA ARG A 147 11.45 -13.21 -10.54
C ARG A 147 10.53 -14.36 -10.94
N GLU A 148 9.23 -14.23 -10.67
CA GLU A 148 8.21 -15.22 -11.04
C GLU A 148 8.09 -15.35 -12.56
N GLU A 149 8.00 -14.24 -13.27
CA GLU A 149 8.03 -14.21 -14.75
C GLU A 149 9.30 -14.82 -15.31
N GLY A 150 10.46 -14.44 -14.76
CA GLY A 150 11.74 -15.01 -15.18
C GLY A 150 11.83 -16.52 -14.99
N ARG A 151 11.29 -17.05 -13.91
CA ARG A 151 11.21 -18.50 -13.65
C ARG A 151 10.27 -19.19 -14.64
N THR A 152 9.10 -18.60 -14.91
CA THR A 152 8.13 -19.15 -15.85
C THR A 152 8.67 -19.18 -17.27
N ILE A 153 9.22 -18.08 -17.75
CA ILE A 153 9.83 -17.99 -19.08
C ILE A 153 11.03 -18.94 -19.19
N GLY A 154 11.86 -19.04 -18.15
CA GLY A 154 12.96 -19.98 -18.08
C GLY A 154 12.51 -21.43 -18.18
N ALA A 155 11.49 -21.81 -17.40
CA ALA A 155 10.93 -23.17 -17.43
C ALA A 155 10.31 -23.51 -18.80
N VAL A 156 9.62 -22.57 -19.44
CA VAL A 156 9.08 -22.76 -20.80
C VAL A 156 10.21 -23.00 -21.80
N LYS A 157 11.27 -22.20 -21.78
CA LYS A 157 12.43 -22.36 -22.68
C LYS A 157 13.16 -23.68 -22.48
N GLU A 158 13.31 -24.16 -21.26
CA GLU A 158 13.87 -25.47 -20.96
C GLU A 158 12.98 -26.59 -21.52
N LEU A 159 11.68 -26.45 -21.38
CA LEU A 159 10.73 -27.41 -21.92
C LEU A 159 10.72 -27.42 -23.45
N GLU A 160 10.77 -26.28 -24.11
CA GLU A 160 10.92 -26.14 -25.56
C GLU A 160 12.17 -26.88 -26.06
N LYS A 161 13.28 -26.70 -25.37
CA LYS A 161 14.53 -27.37 -25.68
C LYS A 161 14.45 -28.88 -25.48
N LEU A 162 13.80 -29.33 -24.40
CA LEU A 162 13.65 -30.75 -24.08
C LEU A 162 12.74 -31.48 -25.09
N LEU A 163 11.66 -30.81 -25.51
CA LEU A 163 10.65 -31.37 -26.40
C LEU A 163 10.93 -31.13 -27.87
N GLY A 164 11.91 -30.29 -28.20
CA GLY A 164 12.21 -29.89 -29.58
C GLY A 164 11.11 -29.07 -30.26
N ILE A 165 10.32 -28.36 -29.46
CA ILE A 165 9.20 -27.52 -29.89
C ILE A 165 9.59 -26.05 -29.62
N SER A 166 9.18 -25.14 -30.47
CA SER A 166 9.40 -23.69 -30.27
C SER A 166 8.06 -22.97 -30.13
N ASP A 167 8.12 -21.78 -29.50
CA ASP A 167 6.99 -20.86 -29.39
C ASP A 167 5.76 -21.42 -28.61
N ILE A 168 6.02 -22.05 -27.48
CA ILE A 168 4.94 -22.52 -26.59
C ILE A 168 4.23 -21.31 -25.98
N VAL A 169 2.99 -21.06 -26.40
CA VAL A 169 2.16 -19.96 -25.93
C VAL A 169 1.26 -20.38 -24.77
N ARG A 170 0.91 -21.67 -24.70
CA ARG A 170 0.00 -22.20 -23.68
C ARG A 170 0.35 -23.63 -23.30
N MET A 171 0.35 -23.91 -22.01
CA MET A 171 0.45 -25.26 -21.44
C MET A 171 -0.74 -25.52 -20.54
N GLU A 172 -1.31 -26.71 -20.65
CA GLU A 172 -2.42 -27.17 -19.80
C GLU A 172 -2.02 -28.49 -19.16
N ALA A 173 -2.20 -28.59 -17.86
CA ALA A 173 -2.02 -29.82 -17.12
C ALA A 173 -3.39 -30.32 -16.64
N TYR A 174 -3.72 -31.58 -16.93
CA TYR A 174 -4.93 -32.23 -16.47
C TYR A 174 -4.54 -33.31 -15.45
N ASP A 175 -5.02 -33.15 -14.23
CA ASP A 175 -4.91 -34.19 -13.23
C ASP A 175 -6.06 -35.19 -13.43
N ILE A 176 -5.73 -36.44 -13.77
CA ILE A 176 -6.67 -37.54 -13.91
C ILE A 176 -6.66 -38.31 -12.59
N SER A 177 -6.81 -37.64 -11.48
CA SER A 177 -6.98 -38.31 -10.20
C SER A 177 -8.44 -38.65 -9.95
N ASN A 178 -8.69 -39.94 -10.03
CA ASN A 178 -9.84 -40.70 -9.55
C ASN A 178 -11.04 -40.86 -10.47
N ILE A 179 -11.04 -42.05 -11.01
CA ILE A 179 -12.23 -42.88 -11.06
C ILE A 179 -12.25 -43.73 -9.79
#